data_8e71b0b57ac9bed20a2119bb5e8a0180
#
_entry.id   8e71b0b57ac9bed20a2119bb5e8a0180
#
_cell.length_a   1.000
_cell.length_b   1.000
_cell.length_c   1.000
_cell.angle_alpha   90.00
_cell.angle_beta   90.00
_cell.angle_gamma   90.00
#
_symmetry.space_group_name_H-M   'P 1'
#
loop_
_entity.id
_entity.type
_entity.pdbx_description
1 polymer ?
#
loop_
_entity_poly.entity_id
_entity_poly.type
_entity_poly.pdbx_seq_one_letter_code
_entity_poly.pdbx_strand_id
1 'polypeptide(L)'
;MAETYLVTGGAGNLACQMTFELMGEGDRIVLFDIADKPQAPVADGCEYVRGDLTSSKDLRSVLKSSQPTVVLHLASLLSGSTEQDRAKGWSVNLDGTFGLLECALEMGIGKVFFPSSVAAYGGTLPDPLPEDFPQWPEGLYGVTKVACERLGYYYHHRHGLDFRCLRLPIVISRFAPPGASSAYASHAFVEAVRSGQYTFKVNPGTRGPMVYVRDAIRAMIALTNAPAQALTRRVYNIHGISPSAEEIANALRSRIDDVRITFDPDPLVAKLIESWAAVIDDDSAQQDWQWKPTYGLDEIADDMIRELRRDA
;
A
#
# COMPACT_ATOMS: atom_id res chain seq x y z
N MET A 1 -15.38 -18.66 11.08
CA MET A 1 -14.30 -19.53 11.62
C MET A 1 -13.16 -18.61 11.94
N ALA A 2 -12.42 -18.86 13.02
CA ALA A 2 -11.23 -18.07 13.35
C ALA A 2 -10.16 -18.23 12.26
N GLU A 3 -9.56 -17.14 11.85
CA GLU A 3 -8.55 -17.11 10.80
C GLU A 3 -7.14 -16.98 11.42
N THR A 4 -6.15 -17.54 10.75
CA THR A 4 -4.75 -17.29 11.06
C THR A 4 -4.13 -16.49 9.93
N TYR A 5 -3.76 -15.25 10.22
CA TYR A 5 -3.12 -14.34 9.28
C TYR A 5 -1.60 -14.40 9.42
N LEU A 6 -0.89 -14.63 8.32
CA LEU A 6 0.54 -14.32 8.23
C LEU A 6 0.70 -13.02 7.45
N VAL A 7 1.30 -12.01 8.07
CA VAL A 7 1.57 -10.71 7.44
C VAL A 7 3.07 -10.59 7.20
N THR A 8 3.51 -10.71 5.95
CA THR A 8 4.91 -10.43 5.60
C THR A 8 5.13 -8.94 5.44
N GLY A 9 6.34 -8.45 5.70
CA GLY A 9 6.55 -7.01 5.86
C GLY A 9 5.91 -6.50 7.16
N GLY A 10 5.84 -7.39 8.16
CA GLY A 10 5.11 -7.21 9.41
C GLY A 10 5.64 -6.10 10.31
N ALA A 11 6.88 -5.63 10.09
CA ALA A 11 7.41 -4.45 10.77
C ALA A 11 6.94 -3.13 10.16
N GLY A 12 6.44 -3.15 8.93
CA GLY A 12 6.04 -1.96 8.19
C GLY A 12 4.77 -1.29 8.75
N ASN A 13 4.65 0.01 8.52
CA ASN A 13 3.56 0.80 9.08
C ASN A 13 2.15 0.34 8.67
N LEU A 14 1.96 -0.08 7.42
CA LEU A 14 0.66 -0.63 6.98
C LEU A 14 0.32 -1.91 7.72
N ALA A 15 1.29 -2.83 7.87
CA ALA A 15 1.11 -4.07 8.59
C ALA A 15 0.76 -3.82 10.06
N CYS A 16 1.51 -2.94 10.74
CA CYS A 16 1.25 -2.61 12.14
C CYS A 16 -0.16 -2.04 12.35
N GLN A 17 -0.55 -1.05 11.54
CA GLN A 17 -1.88 -0.45 11.65
C GLN A 17 -3.01 -1.44 11.30
N MET A 18 -2.77 -2.33 10.33
CA MET A 18 -3.74 -3.34 9.92
C MET A 18 -4.07 -4.33 11.04
N THR A 19 -3.16 -4.58 12.00
CA THR A 19 -3.42 -5.50 13.11
C THR A 19 -4.64 -5.12 13.95
N PHE A 20 -4.88 -3.81 14.12
CA PHE A 20 -6.02 -3.29 14.89
C PHE A 20 -7.37 -3.52 14.21
N GLU A 21 -7.38 -3.61 12.87
CA GLU A 21 -8.59 -3.84 12.07
C GLU A 21 -8.82 -5.33 11.77
N LEU A 22 -7.74 -6.14 11.80
CA LEU A 22 -7.82 -7.57 11.55
C LEU A 22 -8.21 -8.39 12.78
N MET A 23 -7.89 -7.88 14.00
CA MET A 23 -8.06 -8.65 15.22
C MET A 23 -9.54 -8.87 15.54
N GLY A 24 -10.05 -10.04 15.17
CA GLY A 24 -11.38 -10.52 15.54
C GLY A 24 -11.32 -11.55 16.68
N GLU A 25 -12.49 -11.95 17.17
CA GLU A 25 -12.58 -12.96 18.23
C GLU A 25 -12.06 -14.32 17.74
N GLY A 26 -10.97 -14.76 18.35
CA GLY A 26 -10.30 -16.04 18.04
C GLY A 26 -9.31 -15.99 16.87
N ASP A 27 -9.12 -14.85 16.23
CA ASP A 27 -8.15 -14.69 15.16
C ASP A 27 -6.72 -14.66 15.72
N ARG A 28 -5.78 -15.15 14.90
CA ARG A 28 -4.35 -15.15 15.21
C ARG A 28 -3.61 -14.36 14.14
N ILE A 29 -2.75 -13.43 14.53
CA ILE A 29 -1.94 -12.62 13.63
C ILE A 29 -0.46 -12.87 13.89
N VAL A 30 0.27 -13.31 12.86
CA VAL A 30 1.71 -13.52 12.87
C VAL A 30 2.35 -12.52 11.93
N LEU A 31 3.16 -11.62 12.46
CA LEU A 31 3.95 -10.65 11.73
C LEU A 31 5.31 -11.23 11.40
N PHE A 32 5.70 -11.25 10.12
CA PHE A 32 6.97 -11.76 9.65
C PHE A 32 7.77 -10.68 8.94
N ASP A 33 8.98 -10.39 9.40
CA ASP A 33 9.84 -9.35 8.83
C ASP A 33 11.32 -9.62 9.12
N ILE A 34 12.21 -9.01 8.32
CA ILE A 34 13.67 -9.04 8.54
C ILE A 34 14.10 -8.10 9.67
N ALA A 35 13.32 -7.08 9.98
CA ALA A 35 13.59 -6.13 11.05
C ALA A 35 13.54 -6.81 12.43
N ASP A 36 14.21 -6.22 13.42
CA ASP A 36 14.24 -6.76 14.78
C ASP A 36 12.91 -6.60 15.51
N LYS A 37 12.11 -5.60 15.16
CA LYS A 37 10.83 -5.25 15.80
C LYS A 37 9.93 -4.43 14.90
N PRO A 38 8.62 -4.37 15.15
CA PRO A 38 7.70 -3.46 14.50
C PRO A 38 8.13 -1.99 14.61
N GLN A 39 7.85 -1.21 13.55
CA GLN A 39 8.16 0.23 13.47
C GLN A 39 7.08 1.11 14.12
N ALA A 40 5.90 0.53 14.41
CA ALA A 40 4.78 1.19 15.04
C ALA A 40 4.08 0.23 16.02
N PRO A 41 3.19 0.71 16.90
CA PRO A 41 2.37 -0.14 17.74
C PRO A 41 1.56 -1.15 16.93
N VAL A 42 1.36 -2.34 17.49
CA VAL A 42 0.54 -3.42 16.96
C VAL A 42 -0.53 -3.80 17.99
N ALA A 43 -1.61 -4.42 17.54
CA ALA A 43 -2.66 -4.90 18.42
C ALA A 43 -2.11 -5.96 19.40
N ASP A 44 -2.68 -6.00 20.62
CA ASP A 44 -2.31 -6.99 21.62
C ASP A 44 -2.59 -8.42 21.10
N GLY A 45 -1.71 -9.37 21.46
CA GLY A 45 -1.83 -10.76 21.04
C GLY A 45 -1.23 -11.07 19.65
N CYS A 46 -0.68 -10.09 18.93
CA CYS A 46 0.08 -10.36 17.72
C CYS A 46 1.41 -11.05 18.05
N GLU A 47 1.74 -12.07 17.25
CA GLU A 47 3.05 -12.72 17.31
C GLU A 47 4.00 -12.04 16.32
N TYR A 48 5.26 -11.87 16.69
CA TYR A 48 6.29 -11.34 15.81
C TYR A 48 7.39 -12.38 15.57
N VAL A 49 7.64 -12.69 14.31
CA VAL A 49 8.67 -13.65 13.89
C VAL A 49 9.67 -12.92 12.98
N ARG A 50 10.92 -12.85 13.43
CA ARG A 50 12.00 -12.31 12.59
C ARG A 50 12.46 -13.36 11.59
N GLY A 51 12.61 -12.96 10.31
CA GLY A 51 13.16 -13.81 9.26
C GLY A 51 13.20 -13.09 7.92
N ASP A 52 13.94 -13.67 6.99
CA ASP A 52 14.15 -13.12 5.65
C ASP A 52 13.20 -13.80 4.64
N LEU A 53 12.37 -13.00 3.97
CA LEU A 53 11.46 -13.47 2.91
C LEU A 53 12.21 -14.17 1.77
N THR A 54 13.46 -13.78 1.49
CA THR A 54 14.28 -14.36 0.43
C THR A 54 14.94 -15.67 0.86
N SER A 55 14.93 -15.99 2.15
CA SER A 55 15.38 -17.25 2.71
C SER A 55 14.28 -18.31 2.64
N SER A 56 14.40 -19.26 1.74
CA SER A 56 13.45 -20.40 1.64
C SER A 56 13.30 -21.16 2.96
N LYS A 57 14.36 -21.21 3.78
CA LYS A 57 14.32 -21.84 5.11
C LYS A 57 13.43 -21.06 6.08
N ASP A 58 13.62 -19.73 6.16
CA ASP A 58 12.89 -18.89 7.10
C ASP A 58 11.40 -18.82 6.71
N LEU A 59 11.14 -18.66 5.40
CA LEU A 59 9.79 -18.63 4.86
C LEU A 59 9.04 -19.94 5.15
N ARG A 60 9.65 -21.09 4.85
CA ARG A 60 9.04 -22.40 5.16
C ARG A 60 8.86 -22.62 6.66
N SER A 61 9.79 -22.14 7.47
CA SER A 61 9.70 -22.24 8.93
C SER A 61 8.51 -21.48 9.48
N VAL A 62 8.34 -20.21 9.09
CA VAL A 62 7.22 -19.40 9.58
C VAL A 62 5.87 -19.92 9.09
N LEU A 63 5.77 -20.32 7.82
CA LEU A 63 4.52 -20.89 7.27
C LEU A 63 4.13 -22.20 7.97
N LYS A 64 5.13 -23.07 8.25
CA LYS A 64 4.89 -24.33 8.96
C LYS A 64 4.49 -24.13 10.42
N SER A 65 5.09 -23.17 11.11
CA SER A 65 4.80 -22.91 12.53
C SER A 65 3.49 -22.14 12.74
N SER A 66 3.18 -21.19 11.85
CA SER A 66 1.95 -20.39 11.94
C SER A 66 0.72 -21.08 11.33
N GLN A 67 0.89 -21.95 10.34
CA GLN A 67 -0.19 -22.62 9.60
C GLN A 67 -1.29 -21.62 9.16
N PRO A 68 -0.93 -20.57 8.41
CA PRO A 68 -1.89 -19.51 8.11
C PRO A 68 -2.98 -19.99 7.15
N THR A 69 -4.20 -19.53 7.39
CA THR A 69 -5.31 -19.67 6.44
C THR A 69 -5.28 -18.56 5.39
N VAL A 70 -4.72 -17.41 5.75
CA VAL A 70 -4.59 -16.23 4.90
C VAL A 70 -3.18 -15.65 5.00
N VAL A 71 -2.55 -15.36 3.87
CA VAL A 71 -1.31 -14.59 3.81
C VAL A 71 -1.58 -13.19 3.27
N LEU A 72 -1.19 -12.18 4.03
CA LEU A 72 -1.16 -10.78 3.61
C LEU A 72 0.29 -10.43 3.27
N HIS A 73 0.62 -10.44 1.98
CA HIS A 73 2.00 -10.29 1.52
C HIS A 73 2.38 -8.83 1.30
N LEU A 74 2.70 -8.11 2.39
CA LEU A 74 3.04 -6.68 2.36
C LEU A 74 4.53 -6.39 2.22
N ALA A 75 5.41 -7.40 2.34
CA ALA A 75 6.85 -7.24 2.20
C ALA A 75 7.23 -6.75 0.80
N SER A 76 7.88 -5.60 0.73
CA SER A 76 8.35 -5.02 -0.54
C SER A 76 9.35 -3.90 -0.28
N LEU A 77 10.37 -3.80 -1.10
CA LEU A 77 11.18 -2.59 -1.21
C LEU A 77 10.45 -1.58 -2.10
N LEU A 78 10.36 -0.34 -1.67
CA LEU A 78 9.68 0.74 -2.40
C LEU A 78 10.54 1.29 -3.55
N SER A 79 9.95 2.14 -4.40
CA SER A 79 10.57 2.65 -5.62
C SER A 79 11.99 3.18 -5.41
N GLY A 80 12.22 4.08 -4.46
CA GLY A 80 13.55 4.64 -4.21
C GLY A 80 14.59 3.60 -3.81
N SER A 81 14.25 2.70 -2.88
CA SER A 81 15.14 1.63 -2.44
C SER A 81 15.41 0.61 -3.54
N THR A 82 14.42 0.33 -4.39
CA THR A 82 14.57 -0.60 -5.51
C THR A 82 15.49 -0.05 -6.59
N GLU A 83 15.45 1.27 -6.84
CA GLU A 83 16.37 1.91 -7.80
C GLU A 83 17.81 2.03 -7.24
N GLN A 84 17.96 2.21 -5.94
CA GLN A 84 19.27 2.26 -5.29
C GLN A 84 19.99 0.90 -5.32
N ASP A 85 19.25 -0.19 -5.12
CA ASP A 85 19.78 -1.57 -5.18
C ASP A 85 18.82 -2.46 -5.98
N ARG A 86 19.02 -2.49 -7.29
CA ARG A 86 18.16 -3.22 -8.22
C ARG A 86 18.17 -4.72 -7.99
N ALA A 87 19.33 -5.29 -7.64
CA ALA A 87 19.46 -6.73 -7.39
C ALA A 87 18.65 -7.14 -6.15
N LYS A 88 18.76 -6.37 -5.07
CA LYS A 88 17.98 -6.58 -3.86
C LYS A 88 16.50 -6.31 -4.09
N GLY A 89 16.16 -5.26 -4.85
CA GLY A 89 14.79 -4.95 -5.26
C GLY A 89 14.14 -6.12 -5.98
N TRP A 90 14.83 -6.72 -6.94
CA TRP A 90 14.38 -7.90 -7.66
C TRP A 90 14.21 -9.10 -6.72
N SER A 91 15.26 -9.42 -5.96
CA SER A 91 15.25 -10.58 -5.06
C SER A 91 14.13 -10.51 -4.02
N VAL A 92 13.92 -9.35 -3.36
CA VAL A 92 12.87 -9.21 -2.35
C VAL A 92 11.48 -9.17 -3.00
N ASN A 93 11.28 -8.31 -4.02
CA ASN A 93 9.95 -8.04 -4.53
C ASN A 93 9.43 -9.16 -5.45
N LEU A 94 10.30 -9.76 -6.27
CA LEU A 94 9.87 -10.77 -7.23
C LEU A 94 10.21 -12.19 -6.77
N ASP A 95 11.50 -12.50 -6.47
CA ASP A 95 11.88 -13.86 -6.09
C ASP A 95 11.25 -14.25 -4.74
N GLY A 96 11.19 -13.31 -3.77
CA GLY A 96 10.51 -13.51 -2.49
C GLY A 96 9.02 -13.78 -2.66
N THR A 97 8.34 -13.03 -3.54
CA THR A 97 6.92 -13.25 -3.88
C THR A 97 6.72 -14.60 -4.56
N PHE A 98 7.57 -14.95 -5.52
CA PHE A 98 7.51 -16.25 -6.19
C PHE A 98 7.68 -17.40 -5.19
N GLY A 99 8.72 -17.33 -4.32
CA GLY A 99 8.93 -18.33 -3.27
C GLY A 99 7.76 -18.46 -2.30
N LEU A 100 7.10 -17.35 -1.95
CA LEU A 100 5.89 -17.37 -1.12
C LEU A 100 4.73 -18.09 -1.82
N LEU A 101 4.48 -17.79 -3.10
CA LEU A 101 3.38 -18.40 -3.87
C LEU A 101 3.60 -19.91 -4.04
N GLU A 102 4.84 -20.36 -4.29
CA GLU A 102 5.20 -21.78 -4.32
C GLU A 102 4.92 -22.45 -2.97
N CYS A 103 5.39 -21.85 -1.87
CA CYS A 103 5.15 -22.39 -0.54
C CYS A 103 3.65 -22.40 -0.18
N ALA A 104 2.91 -21.37 -0.57
CA ALA A 104 1.46 -21.30 -0.35
C ALA A 104 0.73 -22.44 -1.05
N LEU A 105 1.10 -22.73 -2.30
CA LEU A 105 0.54 -23.84 -3.06
C LEU A 105 0.91 -25.19 -2.43
N GLU A 106 2.21 -25.41 -2.13
CA GLU A 106 2.69 -26.67 -1.53
C GLU A 106 2.03 -26.98 -0.17
N MET A 107 1.77 -25.95 0.63
CA MET A 107 1.20 -26.11 1.98
C MET A 107 -0.33 -26.00 2.02
N GLY A 108 -0.98 -25.80 0.88
CA GLY A 108 -2.44 -25.71 0.79
C GLY A 108 -3.01 -24.46 1.48
N ILE A 109 -2.28 -23.34 1.48
CA ILE A 109 -2.76 -22.08 2.04
C ILE A 109 -3.94 -21.58 1.23
N GLY A 110 -5.05 -21.28 1.91
CA GLY A 110 -6.33 -20.99 1.26
C GLY A 110 -6.33 -19.69 0.45
N LYS A 111 -5.62 -18.64 0.93
CA LYS A 111 -5.70 -17.30 0.33
C LYS A 111 -4.40 -16.51 0.44
N VAL A 112 -4.05 -15.79 -0.62
CA VAL A 112 -2.93 -14.84 -0.65
C VAL A 112 -3.42 -13.49 -1.15
N PHE A 113 -3.26 -12.45 -0.34
CA PHE A 113 -3.47 -11.06 -0.72
C PHE A 113 -2.13 -10.39 -1.02
N PHE A 114 -2.06 -9.60 -2.10
CA PHE A 114 -0.88 -8.87 -2.53
C PHE A 114 -1.21 -7.41 -2.85
N PRO A 115 -0.59 -6.42 -2.21
CA PRO A 115 -0.73 -5.02 -2.58
C PRO A 115 0.19 -4.68 -3.76
N SER A 116 -0.39 -4.46 -4.91
CA SER A 116 0.25 -3.81 -6.04
C SER A 116 0.20 -2.29 -5.89
N SER A 117 0.53 -1.57 -6.92
CA SER A 117 0.61 -0.12 -6.92
C SER A 117 0.22 0.44 -8.28
N VAL A 118 -0.25 1.68 -8.31
CA VAL A 118 -0.40 2.45 -9.57
C VAL A 118 0.94 2.64 -10.29
N ALA A 119 2.07 2.46 -9.61
CA ALA A 119 3.39 2.41 -10.24
C ALA A 119 3.56 1.22 -11.22
N ALA A 120 2.63 0.27 -11.25
CA ALA A 120 2.53 -0.79 -12.26
C ALA A 120 2.16 -0.24 -13.65
N TYR A 121 1.53 0.93 -13.71
CA TYR A 121 1.28 1.64 -14.95
C TYR A 121 2.50 2.48 -15.34
N GLY A 122 2.51 3.00 -16.55
CA GLY A 122 3.59 3.85 -17.03
C GLY A 122 3.31 4.35 -18.45
N GLY A 123 4.15 5.27 -18.93
CA GLY A 123 3.94 5.97 -20.19
C GLY A 123 2.93 7.11 -20.07
N THR A 124 2.31 7.48 -21.17
CA THR A 124 1.26 8.50 -21.19
C THR A 124 -0.06 7.86 -20.76
N LEU A 125 -0.55 8.24 -19.60
CA LEU A 125 -1.78 7.70 -19.02
C LEU A 125 -2.99 8.57 -19.41
N PRO A 126 -4.14 7.97 -19.74
CA PRO A 126 -5.40 8.69 -19.82
C PRO A 126 -5.88 9.09 -18.41
N ASP A 127 -6.74 10.09 -18.32
CA ASP A 127 -7.38 10.51 -17.08
C ASP A 127 -8.90 10.64 -17.30
N PRO A 128 -9.74 9.80 -16.73
CA PRO A 128 -9.45 8.70 -15.80
C PRO A 128 -8.65 7.54 -16.40
N LEU A 129 -7.86 6.86 -15.55
CA LEU A 129 -7.07 5.68 -15.93
C LEU A 129 -7.92 4.41 -15.84
N PRO A 130 -8.20 3.70 -16.97
CA PRO A 130 -8.96 2.46 -16.94
C PRO A 130 -8.21 1.32 -16.25
N GLU A 131 -8.95 0.38 -15.63
CA GLU A 131 -8.37 -0.79 -14.95
C GLU A 131 -7.54 -1.70 -15.88
N ASP A 132 -7.95 -1.82 -17.14
CA ASP A 132 -7.33 -2.68 -18.14
C ASP A 132 -6.31 -1.94 -19.03
N PHE A 133 -5.91 -0.73 -18.64
CA PHE A 133 -4.90 0.01 -19.39
C PHE A 133 -3.57 -0.77 -19.44
N PRO A 134 -2.85 -0.77 -20.58
CA PRO A 134 -1.58 -1.45 -20.70
C PRO A 134 -0.54 -0.97 -19.68
N GLN A 135 0.19 -1.92 -19.09
CA GLN A 135 1.17 -1.67 -18.04
C GLN A 135 2.58 -1.64 -18.62
N TRP A 136 3.18 -0.45 -18.69
CA TRP A 136 4.54 -0.21 -19.16
C TRP A 136 5.33 0.62 -18.14
N PRO A 137 5.57 0.07 -16.93
CA PRO A 137 6.24 0.80 -15.86
C PRO A 137 7.67 1.22 -16.26
N GLU A 138 8.05 2.44 -15.90
CA GLU A 138 9.37 3.00 -16.20
C GLU A 138 10.39 2.77 -15.06
N GLY A 139 9.93 2.33 -13.88
CA GLY A 139 10.78 2.01 -12.73
C GLY A 139 10.73 0.53 -12.38
N LEU A 140 11.84 0.00 -11.85
CA LEU A 140 11.97 -1.42 -11.49
C LEU A 140 10.93 -1.87 -10.46
N TYR A 141 10.56 -1.01 -9.52
CA TYR A 141 9.47 -1.29 -8.57
C TYR A 141 8.17 -1.63 -9.31
N GLY A 142 7.77 -0.79 -10.26
CA GLY A 142 6.58 -1.04 -11.08
C GLY A 142 6.69 -2.34 -11.88
N VAL A 143 7.87 -2.61 -12.48
CA VAL A 143 8.14 -3.87 -13.19
C VAL A 143 7.90 -5.08 -12.28
N THR A 144 8.44 -5.06 -11.06
CA THR A 144 8.22 -6.16 -10.11
C THR A 144 6.76 -6.29 -9.70
N LYS A 145 6.02 -5.18 -9.54
CA LYS A 145 4.58 -5.22 -9.23
C LYS A 145 3.77 -5.87 -10.36
N VAL A 146 4.02 -5.49 -11.62
CA VAL A 146 3.38 -6.13 -12.80
C VAL A 146 3.69 -7.63 -12.84
N ALA A 147 4.96 -8.01 -12.64
CA ALA A 147 5.35 -9.41 -12.65
C ALA A 147 4.61 -10.21 -11.55
N CYS A 148 4.51 -9.67 -10.34
CA CYS A 148 3.79 -10.30 -9.24
C CYS A 148 2.27 -10.40 -9.49
N GLU A 149 1.63 -9.38 -10.10
CA GLU A 149 0.23 -9.45 -10.53
C GLU A 149 0.01 -10.62 -11.50
N ARG A 150 0.89 -10.77 -12.49
CA ARG A 150 0.82 -11.85 -13.50
C ARG A 150 1.10 -13.21 -12.89
N LEU A 151 2.07 -13.32 -11.99
CA LEU A 151 2.32 -14.55 -11.22
C LEU A 151 1.09 -14.95 -10.41
N GLY A 152 0.54 -14.03 -9.61
CA GLY A 152 -0.65 -14.32 -8.80
C GLY A 152 -1.84 -14.75 -9.65
N TYR A 153 -2.09 -14.06 -10.79
CA TYR A 153 -3.11 -14.49 -11.76
C TYR A 153 -2.85 -15.90 -12.30
N TYR A 154 -1.59 -16.23 -12.66
CA TYR A 154 -1.19 -17.56 -13.11
C TYR A 154 -1.47 -18.62 -12.04
N TYR A 155 -1.06 -18.39 -10.78
CA TYR A 155 -1.31 -19.32 -9.69
C TYR A 155 -2.81 -19.52 -9.43
N HIS A 156 -3.59 -18.46 -9.51
CA HIS A 156 -5.04 -18.56 -9.41
C HIS A 156 -5.64 -19.40 -10.54
N HIS A 157 -5.33 -19.04 -11.78
CA HIS A 157 -5.93 -19.67 -12.97
C HIS A 157 -5.47 -21.12 -13.15
N ARG A 158 -4.20 -21.41 -12.89
CA ARG A 158 -3.61 -22.74 -13.15
C ARG A 158 -3.70 -23.69 -11.98
N HIS A 159 -3.63 -23.21 -10.77
CA HIS A 159 -3.51 -23.99 -9.56
C HIS A 159 -4.65 -23.77 -8.55
N GLY A 160 -5.57 -22.85 -8.81
CA GLY A 160 -6.73 -22.60 -7.95
C GLY A 160 -6.42 -21.83 -6.66
N LEU A 161 -5.22 -21.26 -6.52
CA LEU A 161 -4.89 -20.42 -5.36
C LEU A 161 -5.80 -19.19 -5.33
N ASP A 162 -6.47 -18.91 -4.22
CA ASP A 162 -7.29 -17.68 -4.09
C ASP A 162 -6.35 -16.47 -3.92
N PHE A 163 -5.79 -16.02 -5.05
CA PHE A 163 -4.96 -14.82 -5.12
C PHE A 163 -5.83 -13.58 -5.31
N ARG A 164 -5.57 -12.55 -4.51
CA ARG A 164 -6.25 -11.25 -4.55
C ARG A 164 -5.24 -10.14 -4.54
N CYS A 165 -5.43 -9.15 -5.40
CA CYS A 165 -4.47 -8.08 -5.59
C CYS A 165 -5.17 -6.73 -5.69
N LEU A 166 -4.58 -5.71 -5.08
CA LEU A 166 -5.08 -4.35 -5.05
C LEU A 166 -3.99 -3.37 -5.48
N ARG A 167 -4.22 -2.59 -6.53
CA ARG A 167 -3.33 -1.50 -6.92
C ARG A 167 -3.63 -0.28 -6.08
N LEU A 168 -2.75 0.00 -5.14
CA LEU A 168 -2.86 1.15 -4.26
C LEU A 168 -2.39 2.42 -4.98
N PRO A 169 -3.16 3.52 -4.92
CA PRO A 169 -2.69 4.85 -5.27
C PRO A 169 -1.68 5.37 -4.21
N ILE A 170 -1.34 6.65 -4.27
CA ILE A 170 -0.51 7.30 -3.24
C ILE A 170 -1.24 7.20 -1.89
N VAL A 171 -0.63 6.54 -0.93
CA VAL A 171 -1.21 6.41 0.42
C VAL A 171 -0.83 7.62 1.25
N ILE A 172 -1.82 8.39 1.70
CA ILE A 172 -1.62 9.48 2.67
C ILE A 172 -1.54 8.86 4.06
N SER A 173 -0.39 9.07 4.74
CA SER A 173 -0.11 8.49 6.06
C SER A 173 0.89 9.35 6.84
N ARG A 174 0.77 9.38 8.17
CA ARG A 174 1.75 10.00 9.06
C ARG A 174 3.14 9.33 9.05
N PHE A 175 3.23 8.14 8.47
CA PHE A 175 4.44 7.33 8.37
C PHE A 175 4.98 7.28 6.93
N ALA A 176 4.83 8.35 6.17
CA ALA A 176 5.39 8.41 4.82
C ALA A 176 6.91 8.21 4.84
N PRO A 177 7.47 7.41 3.90
CA PRO A 177 8.90 7.20 3.84
C PRO A 177 9.64 8.53 3.57
N PRO A 178 10.71 8.84 4.31
CA PRO A 178 11.52 10.01 4.05
C PRO A 178 12.04 10.00 2.60
N GLY A 179 12.00 11.15 1.92
CA GLY A 179 12.52 11.32 0.56
C GLY A 179 11.66 10.72 -0.56
N ALA A 180 10.49 10.16 -0.26
CA ALA A 180 9.55 9.71 -1.28
C ALA A 180 8.83 10.92 -1.90
N SER A 181 9.22 11.33 -3.11
CA SER A 181 8.65 12.50 -3.81
C SER A 181 7.13 12.37 -4.01
N SER A 182 6.63 11.15 -4.25
CA SER A 182 5.20 10.87 -4.37
C SER A 182 4.41 11.06 -3.08
N ALA A 183 5.08 11.05 -1.92
CA ALA A 183 4.43 11.21 -0.62
C ALA A 183 4.29 12.69 -0.19
N TYR A 184 4.36 13.64 -1.13
CA TYR A 184 4.32 15.08 -0.85
C TYR A 184 3.12 15.51 0.00
N ALA A 185 1.94 14.90 -0.22
CA ALA A 185 0.76 15.16 0.58
C ALA A 185 0.96 14.75 2.06
N SER A 186 1.50 13.55 2.29
CA SER A 186 1.81 13.06 3.64
C SER A 186 2.86 13.93 4.33
N HIS A 187 3.93 14.29 3.61
CA HIS A 187 4.99 15.16 4.14
C HIS A 187 4.45 16.56 4.49
N ALA A 188 3.50 17.09 3.68
CA ALA A 188 2.87 18.37 3.98
C ALA A 188 2.17 18.38 5.35
N PHE A 189 1.38 17.35 5.67
CA PHE A 189 0.74 17.22 6.98
C PHE A 189 1.77 17.05 8.10
N VAL A 190 2.75 16.16 7.90
CA VAL A 190 3.76 15.88 8.93
C VAL A 190 4.58 17.10 9.27
N GLU A 191 5.11 17.79 8.27
CA GLU A 191 5.98 18.96 8.48
C GLU A 191 5.18 20.18 8.96
N ALA A 192 3.98 20.41 8.43
CA ALA A 192 3.12 21.48 8.90
C ALA A 192 2.81 21.37 10.40
N VAL A 193 2.54 20.16 10.91
CA VAL A 193 2.27 19.95 12.33
C VAL A 193 3.55 20.04 13.17
N ARG A 194 4.67 19.47 12.70
CA ARG A 194 5.91 19.39 13.48
C ARG A 194 6.70 20.70 13.51
N SER A 195 6.79 21.39 12.38
CA SER A 195 7.65 22.57 12.21
C SER A 195 6.89 23.86 11.91
N GLY A 196 5.57 23.80 11.72
CA GLY A 196 4.76 24.96 11.33
C GLY A 196 4.99 25.40 9.89
N GLN A 197 5.68 24.62 9.06
CA GLN A 197 5.97 25.00 7.69
C GLN A 197 6.16 23.82 6.75
N TYR A 198 5.86 24.03 5.45
CA TYR A 198 6.18 23.09 4.39
C TYR A 198 6.33 23.80 3.06
N THR A 199 7.24 23.30 2.20
CA THR A 199 7.43 23.78 0.84
C THR A 199 7.16 22.66 -0.14
N PHE A 200 6.05 22.76 -0.89
CA PHE A 200 5.73 21.82 -1.94
C PHE A 200 6.76 21.87 -3.07
N LYS A 201 7.27 20.71 -3.49
CA LYS A 201 8.13 20.53 -4.66
C LYS A 201 7.37 20.19 -5.95
N VAL A 202 6.07 20.40 -5.94
CA VAL A 202 5.15 20.27 -7.08
C VAL A 202 4.44 21.60 -7.33
N ASN A 203 3.82 21.75 -8.50
CA ASN A 203 3.03 22.95 -8.80
C ASN A 203 1.75 23.02 -7.95
N PRO A 204 1.20 24.19 -7.66
CA PRO A 204 -0.04 24.32 -6.89
C PRO A 204 -1.21 23.50 -7.46
N GLY A 205 -1.32 23.42 -8.78
CA GLY A 205 -2.36 22.66 -9.48
C GLY A 205 -2.08 21.17 -9.63
N THR A 206 -0.89 20.67 -9.25
CA THR A 206 -0.52 19.26 -9.39
C THR A 206 -1.47 18.39 -8.59
N ARG A 207 -2.03 17.37 -9.26
CA ARG A 207 -2.92 16.36 -8.69
C ARG A 207 -2.30 14.97 -8.87
N GLY A 208 -2.67 14.05 -7.99
CA GLY A 208 -2.33 12.65 -8.12
C GLY A 208 -3.40 11.79 -7.45
N PRO A 209 -3.48 10.51 -7.81
CA PRO A 209 -4.46 9.60 -7.22
C PRO A 209 -4.01 9.28 -5.80
N MET A 210 -4.87 9.50 -4.82
CA MET A 210 -4.55 9.32 -3.40
C MET A 210 -5.62 8.52 -2.68
N VAL A 211 -5.21 7.82 -1.62
CA VAL A 211 -6.09 7.16 -0.67
C VAL A 211 -5.58 7.38 0.75
N TYR A 212 -6.47 7.59 1.69
CA TYR A 212 -6.08 7.68 3.09
C TYR A 212 -5.71 6.31 3.64
N VAL A 213 -4.71 6.25 4.52
CA VAL A 213 -4.19 4.98 5.06
C VAL A 213 -5.27 4.09 5.69
N ARG A 214 -6.24 4.68 6.40
CA ARG A 214 -7.36 3.93 6.99
C ARG A 214 -8.26 3.31 5.91
N ASP A 215 -8.54 4.05 4.83
CA ASP A 215 -9.28 3.53 3.68
C ASP A 215 -8.49 2.46 2.93
N ALA A 216 -7.17 2.64 2.76
CA ALA A 216 -6.32 1.64 2.14
C ALA A 216 -6.33 0.31 2.92
N ILE A 217 -6.21 0.37 4.25
CA ILE A 217 -6.27 -0.82 5.13
C ILE A 217 -7.64 -1.47 5.02
N ARG A 218 -8.73 -0.69 5.11
CA ARG A 218 -10.08 -1.20 4.97
C ARG A 218 -10.32 -1.86 3.62
N ALA A 219 -9.81 -1.27 2.53
CA ALA A 219 -9.88 -1.86 1.19
C ALA A 219 -9.16 -3.20 1.10
N MET A 220 -7.94 -3.29 1.65
CA MET A 220 -7.17 -4.53 1.67
C MET A 220 -7.91 -5.64 2.43
N ILE A 221 -8.47 -5.32 3.60
CA ILE A 221 -9.24 -6.27 4.41
C ILE A 221 -10.54 -6.65 3.71
N ALA A 222 -11.28 -5.68 3.16
CA ALA A 222 -12.54 -5.93 2.48
C ALA A 222 -12.36 -6.83 1.26
N LEU A 223 -11.36 -6.57 0.41
CA LEU A 223 -11.03 -7.43 -0.72
C LEU A 223 -10.58 -8.82 -0.25
N THR A 224 -9.77 -8.91 0.82
CA THR A 224 -9.34 -10.19 1.39
C THR A 224 -10.52 -11.04 1.86
N ASN A 225 -11.55 -10.42 2.41
CA ASN A 225 -12.72 -11.09 2.98
C ASN A 225 -13.91 -11.22 2.01
N ALA A 226 -13.85 -10.56 0.85
CA ALA A 226 -14.93 -10.65 -0.15
C ALA A 226 -15.22 -12.11 -0.56
N PRO A 227 -16.46 -12.50 -0.79
CA PRO A 227 -16.79 -13.82 -1.30
C PRO A 227 -16.11 -14.08 -2.64
N ALA A 228 -15.40 -15.21 -2.80
CA ALA A 228 -14.61 -15.50 -4.00
C ALA A 228 -15.45 -15.48 -5.29
N GLN A 229 -16.72 -15.90 -5.18
CA GLN A 229 -17.68 -15.92 -6.29
C GLN A 229 -18.18 -14.51 -6.70
N ALA A 230 -18.01 -13.50 -5.87
CA ALA A 230 -18.36 -12.13 -6.21
C ALA A 230 -17.25 -11.45 -7.03
N LEU A 231 -16.03 -11.98 -6.99
CA LEU A 231 -14.87 -11.37 -7.61
C LEU A 231 -14.81 -11.73 -9.11
N THR A 232 -15.03 -10.74 -9.98
CA THR A 232 -14.89 -10.89 -11.44
C THR A 232 -13.44 -10.79 -11.89
N ARG A 233 -12.57 -10.22 -11.06
CA ARG A 233 -11.14 -10.00 -11.29
C ARG A 233 -10.29 -10.56 -10.14
N ARG A 234 -8.98 -10.58 -10.36
CA ARG A 234 -7.99 -10.91 -9.30
C ARG A 234 -7.11 -9.72 -8.96
N VAL A 235 -7.10 -8.72 -9.82
CA VAL A 235 -6.36 -7.47 -9.64
C VAL A 235 -7.34 -6.32 -9.79
N TYR A 236 -7.49 -5.51 -8.77
CA TYR A 236 -8.40 -4.37 -8.71
C TYR A 236 -7.63 -3.06 -8.55
N ASN A 237 -8.15 -1.99 -9.11
CA ASN A 237 -7.79 -0.64 -8.72
C ASN A 237 -8.64 -0.19 -7.55
N ILE A 238 -8.17 0.80 -6.80
CA ILE A 238 -9.00 1.66 -5.94
C ILE A 238 -8.63 3.12 -6.14
N HIS A 239 -9.59 3.97 -5.93
CA HIS A 239 -9.43 5.42 -5.92
C HIS A 239 -10.01 6.00 -4.63
N GLY A 240 -9.36 7.00 -4.04
CA GLY A 240 -9.87 7.73 -2.89
C GLY A 240 -10.21 9.16 -3.27
N ILE A 241 -9.18 10.01 -3.31
CA ILE A 241 -9.30 11.44 -3.61
C ILE A 241 -8.18 11.90 -4.56
N SER A 242 -8.37 13.05 -5.21
CA SER A 242 -7.36 13.69 -6.06
C SER A 242 -7.25 15.18 -5.80
N PRO A 243 -6.90 15.62 -4.59
CA PRO A 243 -6.75 17.03 -4.31
C PRO A 243 -5.52 17.60 -5.03
N SER A 244 -5.60 18.87 -5.43
CA SER A 244 -4.43 19.60 -5.83
C SER A 244 -3.53 19.91 -4.62
N ALA A 245 -2.26 20.19 -4.88
CA ALA A 245 -1.34 20.61 -3.82
C ALA A 245 -1.82 21.91 -3.11
N GLU A 246 -2.48 22.81 -3.86
CA GLU A 246 -3.07 24.03 -3.27
C GLU A 246 -4.31 23.71 -2.39
N GLU A 247 -5.15 22.73 -2.76
CA GLU A 247 -6.26 22.30 -1.91
C GLU A 247 -5.75 21.71 -0.60
N ILE A 248 -4.66 20.91 -0.64
CA ILE A 248 -3.99 20.40 0.57
C ILE A 248 -3.42 21.56 1.40
N ALA A 249 -2.75 22.52 0.75
CA ALA A 249 -2.22 23.71 1.42
C ALA A 249 -3.32 24.51 2.14
N ASN A 250 -4.49 24.68 1.50
CA ASN A 250 -5.63 25.39 2.07
C ASN A 250 -6.26 24.62 3.24
N ALA A 251 -6.34 23.28 3.15
CA ALA A 251 -6.79 22.43 4.25
C ALA A 251 -5.88 22.54 5.48
N LEU A 252 -4.55 22.69 5.27
CA LEU A 252 -3.59 22.93 6.35
C LEU A 252 -3.71 24.35 6.94
N ARG A 253 -3.78 25.38 6.09
CA ARG A 253 -3.90 26.80 6.52
C ARG A 253 -5.18 27.04 7.33
N SER A 254 -6.25 26.34 7.05
CA SER A 254 -7.52 26.48 7.78
C SER A 254 -7.54 25.80 9.16
N ARG A 255 -6.53 24.97 9.50
CA ARG A 255 -6.49 24.13 10.71
C ARG A 255 -5.28 24.34 11.61
N ILE A 256 -4.26 24.97 11.10
CA ILE A 256 -2.99 25.22 11.83
C ILE A 256 -2.70 26.72 11.76
N ASP A 257 -2.80 27.36 12.91
CA ASP A 257 -2.52 28.79 13.02
C ASP A 257 -1.04 29.09 12.63
N ASP A 258 -0.83 30.18 11.94
CA ASP A 258 0.49 30.70 11.53
C ASP A 258 1.34 29.69 10.68
N VAL A 259 0.73 28.63 10.14
CA VAL A 259 1.45 27.69 9.28
C VAL A 259 1.93 28.36 7.99
N ARG A 260 3.19 28.15 7.65
CA ARG A 260 3.80 28.68 6.43
C ARG A 260 3.86 27.61 5.34
N ILE A 261 2.98 27.68 4.37
CA ILE A 261 2.98 26.79 3.20
C ILE A 261 3.38 27.58 1.96
N THR A 262 4.44 27.10 1.29
CA THR A 262 5.00 27.70 0.07
C THR A 262 5.14 26.67 -1.04
N PHE A 263 5.41 27.14 -2.25
CA PHE A 263 5.63 26.32 -3.44
C PHE A 263 6.97 26.70 -4.07
N ASP A 264 7.81 25.70 -4.31
CA ASP A 264 9.09 25.80 -5.00
C ASP A 264 9.27 24.52 -5.84
N PRO A 265 8.55 24.45 -7.01
CA PRO A 265 8.49 23.24 -7.80
C PRO A 265 9.85 22.79 -8.30
N ASP A 266 10.20 21.52 -8.03
CA ASP A 266 11.31 20.84 -8.68
C ASP A 266 10.79 20.28 -10.02
N PRO A 267 11.39 20.66 -11.16
CA PRO A 267 10.89 20.24 -12.47
C PRO A 267 10.83 18.72 -12.67
N LEU A 268 11.74 17.96 -12.05
CA LEU A 268 11.75 16.50 -12.18
C LEU A 268 10.64 15.86 -11.34
N VAL A 269 10.46 16.37 -10.11
CA VAL A 269 9.38 15.89 -9.23
C VAL A 269 8.02 16.25 -9.80
N ALA A 270 7.81 17.49 -10.24
CA ALA A 270 6.57 17.95 -10.83
C ALA A 270 6.22 17.09 -12.07
N LYS A 271 7.17 16.93 -13.00
CA LYS A 271 6.99 16.11 -14.20
C LYS A 271 6.62 14.67 -13.86
N LEU A 272 7.27 14.07 -12.85
CA LEU A 272 6.98 12.69 -12.42
C LEU A 272 5.53 12.56 -11.94
N ILE A 273 5.08 13.45 -11.06
CA ILE A 273 3.72 13.35 -10.49
C ILE A 273 2.66 13.69 -11.56
N GLU A 274 2.91 14.69 -12.38
CA GLU A 274 1.99 15.11 -13.46
C GLU A 274 1.92 14.10 -14.62
N SER A 275 2.83 13.12 -14.70
CA SER A 275 2.72 12.01 -15.64
C SER A 275 1.69 10.94 -15.21
N TRP A 276 1.22 10.99 -13.98
CA TRP A 276 0.24 10.05 -13.45
C TRP A 276 -1.18 10.55 -13.67
N ALA A 277 -2.12 9.62 -13.88
CA ALA A 277 -3.54 9.97 -13.91
C ALA A 277 -3.97 10.47 -12.52
N ALA A 278 -4.74 11.56 -12.49
CA ALA A 278 -5.28 12.06 -11.22
C ALA A 278 -6.41 11.16 -10.72
N VAL A 279 -7.21 10.59 -11.62
CA VAL A 279 -8.33 9.71 -11.30
C VAL A 279 -8.06 8.31 -11.83
N ILE A 280 -8.37 7.30 -11.03
CA ILE A 280 -8.24 5.90 -11.38
C ILE A 280 -9.63 5.28 -11.36
N ASP A 281 -9.99 4.59 -12.45
CA ASP A 281 -11.21 3.80 -12.53
C ASP A 281 -11.14 2.62 -11.54
N ASP A 282 -12.12 2.53 -10.66
CA ASP A 282 -12.29 1.49 -9.65
C ASP A 282 -13.72 0.90 -9.65
N ASP A 283 -14.43 1.02 -10.75
CA ASP A 283 -15.81 0.56 -10.91
C ASP A 283 -15.97 -0.93 -10.57
N SER A 284 -15.02 -1.78 -10.98
CA SER A 284 -15.05 -3.20 -10.63
C SER A 284 -14.95 -3.44 -9.11
N ALA A 285 -14.16 -2.65 -8.39
CA ALA A 285 -14.06 -2.74 -6.94
C ALA A 285 -15.37 -2.35 -6.25
N GLN A 286 -16.02 -1.29 -6.77
CA GLN A 286 -17.32 -0.84 -6.27
C GLN A 286 -18.40 -1.89 -6.50
N GLN A 287 -18.43 -2.52 -7.68
CA GLN A 287 -19.44 -3.51 -8.07
C GLN A 287 -19.25 -4.84 -7.35
N ASP A 288 -18.03 -5.38 -7.32
CA ASP A 288 -17.76 -6.74 -6.87
C ASP A 288 -17.72 -6.88 -5.35
N TRP A 289 -17.17 -5.89 -4.64
CA TRP A 289 -16.99 -5.95 -3.19
C TRP A 289 -17.33 -4.64 -2.47
N GLN A 290 -18.12 -3.76 -3.12
CA GLN A 290 -18.74 -2.56 -2.56
C GLN A 290 -17.71 -1.56 -2.01
N TRP A 291 -16.55 -1.47 -2.68
CA TRP A 291 -15.55 -0.49 -2.34
C TRP A 291 -16.14 0.93 -2.38
N LYS A 292 -15.83 1.71 -1.35
CA LYS A 292 -16.15 3.12 -1.30
C LYS A 292 -15.18 3.82 -0.34
N PRO A 293 -14.49 4.89 -0.76
CA PRO A 293 -13.71 5.70 0.16
C PRO A 293 -14.63 6.38 1.18
N THR A 294 -14.14 6.53 2.41
CA THR A 294 -14.89 7.16 3.51
C THR A 294 -14.35 8.54 3.83
N TYR A 295 -13.05 8.76 3.57
CA TYR A 295 -12.36 9.97 3.94
C TYR A 295 -12.19 10.89 2.73
N GLY A 296 -12.81 12.08 2.77
CA GLY A 296 -12.48 13.22 1.93
C GLY A 296 -11.27 13.99 2.47
N LEU A 297 -10.87 15.07 1.79
CA LEU A 297 -9.69 15.85 2.18
C LEU A 297 -9.82 16.45 3.59
N ASP A 298 -11.02 16.91 3.95
CA ASP A 298 -11.27 17.53 5.26
C ASP A 298 -11.17 16.50 6.40
N GLU A 299 -11.75 15.32 6.25
CA GLU A 299 -11.66 14.23 7.22
C GLU A 299 -10.22 13.73 7.36
N ILE A 300 -9.49 13.64 6.26
CA ILE A 300 -8.06 13.29 6.27
C ILE A 300 -7.26 14.33 7.03
N ALA A 301 -7.49 15.61 6.76
CA ALA A 301 -6.77 16.70 7.42
C ALA A 301 -7.03 16.70 8.93
N ASP A 302 -8.28 16.55 9.34
CA ASP A 302 -8.66 16.51 10.76
C ASP A 302 -8.03 15.31 11.48
N ASP A 303 -8.09 14.13 10.87
CA ASP A 303 -7.54 12.90 11.46
C ASP A 303 -6.00 12.93 11.51
N MET A 304 -5.34 13.31 10.43
CA MET A 304 -3.87 13.40 10.36
C MET A 304 -3.31 14.40 11.38
N ILE A 305 -3.89 15.58 11.47
CA ILE A 305 -3.44 16.62 12.42
C ILE A 305 -3.65 16.15 13.86
N ARG A 306 -4.81 15.52 14.16
CA ARG A 306 -5.09 14.96 15.48
C ARG A 306 -4.09 13.89 15.88
N GLU A 307 -3.81 12.93 15.00
CA GLU A 307 -2.88 11.83 15.26
C GLU A 307 -1.44 12.33 15.41
N LEU A 308 -1.00 13.27 14.55
CA LEU A 308 0.33 13.84 14.62
C LEU A 308 0.58 14.66 15.91
N ARG A 309 -0.46 15.36 16.42
CA ARG A 309 -0.39 16.09 17.69
C ARG A 309 -0.35 15.17 18.92
N ARG A 310 -0.86 13.94 18.80
CA ARG A 310 -0.76 12.93 19.89
C ARG A 310 0.63 12.31 19.98
N ASP A 311 1.36 12.27 18.85
CA ASP A 311 2.71 11.71 18.78
C ASP A 311 3.79 12.75 19.16
N ALA A 312 3.46 14.05 19.29
CA ALA A 312 4.35 15.15 19.62
C ALA A 312 4.43 15.36 21.15
#